data_a8ba74f544e107ca7811eb9b46b5f195
#
_entry.id   a8ba74f544e107ca7811eb9b46b5f195
#
_cell.length_a   1.000
_cell.length_b   1.000
_cell.length_c   1.000
_cell.angle_alpha   90.00
_cell.angle_beta   90.00
_cell.angle_gamma   90.00
#
_symmetry.space_group_name_H-M   'P 1'
#
loop_
_entity.id
_entity.type
_entity.pdbx_description
1 polymer ?
#
loop_
_entity_poly.entity_id
_entity_poly.type
_entity_poly.pdbx_seq_one_letter_code
_entity_poly.pdbx_strand_id
1 'polypeptide(L)'
;MSNQVTLSTSRLLLKSITPAFIHEAFNTKSKEEIINYFGFNEAGYEHHKLMHEKGMETHSVSLYFFLLVDKETNKPIGECGFHTWTAKHNRAEIFYNIHNNANKQKGYMTEALTAILEYGFTALKLHRVEALIAAENEASLRLLLRQGFIKEGIMREDYVVDGKNEDSECYSLLKWEWERIKKEI
;
A
#
# COMPACT_ATOMS: atom_id res chain seq x y z
N MET A 1 22.54 -3.44 -6.80
CA MET A 1 21.54 -2.35 -6.72
C MET A 1 20.23 -2.92 -7.26
N SER A 2 19.22 -3.12 -6.43
CA SER A 2 17.90 -3.53 -6.92
C SER A 2 17.34 -2.37 -7.76
N ASN A 3 16.94 -2.63 -8.99
CA ASN A 3 16.35 -1.63 -9.86
C ASN A 3 15.07 -1.10 -9.18
N GLN A 4 15.15 0.12 -8.63
CA GLN A 4 13.99 0.79 -8.07
C GLN A 4 13.01 1.12 -9.20
N VAL A 5 11.80 0.59 -9.12
CA VAL A 5 10.71 0.93 -10.04
C VAL A 5 10.15 2.30 -9.66
N THR A 6 9.99 3.19 -10.62
CA THR A 6 9.32 4.47 -10.43
C THR A 6 8.12 4.56 -11.34
N LEU A 7 6.93 4.74 -10.77
CA LEU A 7 5.72 5.07 -11.51
C LEU A 7 5.48 6.57 -11.41
N SER A 8 4.95 7.15 -12.48
CA SER A 8 4.68 8.58 -12.54
C SER A 8 3.22 8.83 -12.86
N THR A 9 2.56 9.63 -12.05
CA THR A 9 1.21 10.11 -12.28
C THR A 9 1.24 11.61 -12.57
N SER A 10 0.10 12.28 -12.60
CA SER A 10 0.09 13.73 -12.83
C SER A 10 0.84 14.50 -11.74
N ARG A 11 0.65 14.12 -10.49
CA ARG A 11 1.17 14.85 -9.32
C ARG A 11 2.18 14.08 -8.48
N LEU A 12 2.35 12.77 -8.72
CA LEU A 12 3.14 11.89 -7.86
C LEU A 12 4.29 11.21 -8.62
N LEU A 13 5.35 10.96 -7.87
CA LEU A 13 6.34 9.91 -8.15
C LEU A 13 6.15 8.80 -7.11
N LEU A 14 5.90 7.57 -7.58
CA LEU A 14 5.77 6.39 -6.75
C LEU A 14 7.07 5.59 -6.88
N LYS A 15 7.90 5.65 -5.85
CA LYS A 15 9.21 4.99 -5.82
C LYS A 15 9.08 3.66 -5.08
N SER A 16 9.35 2.55 -5.75
CA SER A 16 9.25 1.22 -5.13
C SER A 16 10.19 1.09 -3.94
N ILE A 17 9.67 0.51 -2.88
CA ILE A 17 10.40 0.15 -1.67
C ILE A 17 10.31 -1.38 -1.54
N THR A 18 11.44 -2.03 -1.51
CA THR A 18 11.54 -3.49 -1.33
C THR A 18 12.03 -3.81 0.08
N PRO A 19 11.81 -5.04 0.59
CA PRO A 19 12.39 -5.48 1.85
C PRO A 19 13.90 -5.24 1.92
N ALA A 20 14.63 -5.54 0.85
CA ALA A 20 16.06 -5.29 0.77
C ALA A 20 16.42 -3.82 0.95
N PHE A 21 15.62 -2.90 0.38
CA PHE A 21 15.82 -1.46 0.54
C PHE A 21 15.57 -1.00 1.98
N ILE A 22 14.53 -1.52 2.64
CA ILE A 22 14.29 -1.24 4.07
C ILE A 22 15.46 -1.72 4.91
N HIS A 23 15.89 -2.98 4.72
CA HIS A 23 17.02 -3.53 5.46
C HIS A 23 18.30 -2.71 5.24
N GLU A 24 18.60 -2.31 4.01
CA GLU A 24 19.75 -1.46 3.69
C GLU A 24 19.63 -0.11 4.41
N ALA A 25 18.46 0.53 4.38
CA ALA A 25 18.24 1.81 5.04
C ALA A 25 18.47 1.72 6.56
N PHE A 26 17.91 0.72 7.23
CA PHE A 26 18.06 0.54 8.68
C PHE A 26 19.49 0.11 9.08
N ASN A 27 20.24 -0.53 8.20
CA ASN A 27 21.63 -0.93 8.46
C ASN A 27 22.64 0.20 8.22
N THR A 28 22.31 1.20 7.38
CA THR A 28 23.30 2.17 6.90
C THR A 28 22.98 3.62 7.26
N LYS A 29 21.73 3.93 7.64
CA LYS A 29 21.28 5.30 7.89
C LYS A 29 20.93 5.50 9.36
N SER A 30 21.08 6.76 9.82
CA SER A 30 20.59 7.18 11.12
C SER A 30 19.06 7.23 11.16
N LYS A 31 18.49 7.21 12.37
CA LYS A 31 17.04 7.38 12.59
C LYS A 31 16.51 8.65 11.91
N GLU A 32 17.22 9.76 12.05
CA GLU A 32 16.82 11.03 11.48
C GLU A 32 16.79 11.00 9.94
N GLU A 33 17.79 10.39 9.32
CA GLU A 33 17.84 10.21 7.86
C GLU A 33 16.71 9.32 7.35
N ILE A 34 16.35 8.26 8.08
CA ILE A 34 15.22 7.37 7.74
C ILE A 34 13.89 8.14 7.84
N ILE A 35 13.67 8.84 8.95
CA ILE A 35 12.47 9.66 9.16
C ILE A 35 12.31 10.68 8.04
N ASN A 36 13.37 11.39 7.70
CA ASN A 36 13.34 12.40 6.64
C ASN A 36 13.12 11.80 5.25
N TYR A 37 13.77 10.68 4.93
CA TYR A 37 13.66 10.04 3.63
C TYR A 37 12.25 9.51 3.37
N PHE A 38 11.67 8.82 4.35
CA PHE A 38 10.34 8.21 4.22
C PHE A 38 9.20 9.16 4.60
N GLY A 39 9.48 10.26 5.30
CA GLY A 39 8.46 11.17 5.81
C GLY A 39 7.68 10.58 6.98
N PHE A 40 8.29 9.67 7.73
CA PHE A 40 7.67 9.05 8.90
C PHE A 40 7.51 10.04 10.06
N ASN A 41 6.55 9.77 10.92
CA ASN A 41 6.57 10.19 12.31
C ASN A 41 7.24 9.11 13.16
N GLU A 42 7.33 9.33 14.48
CA GLU A 42 7.93 8.37 15.41
C GLU A 42 7.28 6.98 15.32
N ALA A 43 5.95 6.92 15.29
CA ALA A 43 5.22 5.64 15.20
C ALA A 43 5.51 4.91 13.88
N GLY A 44 5.58 5.62 12.76
CA GLY A 44 5.95 5.06 11.46
C GLY A 44 7.38 4.51 11.47
N TYR A 45 8.33 5.22 12.09
CA TYR A 45 9.69 4.72 12.24
C TYR A 45 9.75 3.43 13.06
N GLU A 46 9.11 3.39 14.23
CA GLU A 46 9.11 2.18 15.09
C GLU A 46 8.42 0.99 14.40
N HIS A 47 7.34 1.23 13.64
CA HIS A 47 6.70 0.19 12.84
C HIS A 47 7.65 -0.44 11.82
N HIS A 48 8.34 0.39 11.01
CA HIS A 48 9.26 -0.12 9.99
C HIS A 48 10.53 -0.72 10.59
N LYS A 49 10.98 -0.23 11.76
CA LYS A 49 12.05 -0.84 12.54
C LYS A 49 11.67 -2.27 12.98
N LEU A 50 10.45 -2.45 13.49
CA LEU A 50 9.95 -3.77 13.87
C LEU A 50 9.91 -4.71 12.66
N MET A 51 9.46 -4.23 11.49
CA MET A 51 9.49 -5.00 10.25
C MET A 51 10.92 -5.42 9.87
N HIS A 52 11.89 -4.50 9.98
CA HIS A 52 13.30 -4.79 9.74
C HIS A 52 13.83 -5.88 10.69
N GLU A 53 13.50 -5.81 11.98
CA GLU A 53 13.97 -6.75 13.02
C GLU A 53 13.31 -8.13 12.95
N LYS A 54 12.02 -8.18 12.56
CA LYS A 54 11.21 -9.42 12.52
C LYS A 54 11.16 -10.10 11.17
N GLY A 55 11.60 -9.40 10.13
CA GLY A 55 11.50 -9.85 8.75
C GLY A 55 10.19 -9.41 8.08
N MET A 56 10.25 -9.22 6.77
CA MET A 56 9.16 -8.68 5.94
C MET A 56 8.70 -9.65 4.86
N GLU A 57 9.39 -10.77 4.70
CA GLU A 57 9.08 -11.74 3.64
C GLU A 57 9.41 -13.15 4.06
N THR A 58 8.74 -14.09 3.42
CA THR A 58 9.02 -15.54 3.49
C THR A 58 9.20 -16.06 2.07
N HIS A 59 9.50 -17.36 1.94
CA HIS A 59 9.58 -18.01 0.62
C HIS A 59 8.23 -18.00 -0.15
N SER A 60 7.10 -17.71 0.52
CA SER A 60 5.75 -17.76 -0.06
C SER A 60 5.03 -16.41 -0.08
N VAL A 61 5.42 -15.49 0.80
CA VAL A 61 4.72 -14.22 1.02
C VAL A 61 5.73 -13.10 1.10
N SER A 62 5.46 -12.01 0.43
CA SER A 62 6.32 -10.84 0.37
C SER A 62 5.56 -9.52 0.46
N LEU A 63 6.31 -8.45 0.61
CA LEU A 63 5.88 -7.06 0.63
C LEU A 63 6.41 -6.34 -0.62
N TYR A 64 5.55 -5.59 -1.28
CA TYR A 64 5.93 -4.72 -2.39
C TYR A 64 5.14 -3.41 -2.34
N PHE A 65 5.78 -2.31 -2.01
CA PHE A 65 5.09 -1.03 -1.89
C PHE A 65 5.89 0.14 -2.46
N PHE A 66 5.25 1.30 -2.52
CA PHE A 66 5.79 2.52 -3.08
C PHE A 66 5.65 3.67 -2.10
N LEU A 67 6.71 4.46 -2.00
CA LEU A 67 6.69 5.75 -1.35
C LEU A 67 6.07 6.78 -2.31
N LEU A 68 5.06 7.49 -1.84
CA LEU A 68 4.38 8.54 -2.59
C LEU A 68 5.11 9.87 -2.36
N VAL A 69 5.73 10.40 -3.41
CA VAL A 69 6.44 11.68 -3.37
C VAL A 69 5.67 12.71 -4.18
N ASP A 70 5.26 13.78 -3.54
CA ASP A 70 4.61 14.91 -4.20
C ASP A 70 5.63 15.64 -5.10
N LYS A 71 5.27 15.84 -6.37
CA LYS A 71 6.18 16.39 -7.38
C LYS A 71 6.47 17.87 -7.17
N GLU A 72 5.52 18.63 -6.65
CA GLU A 72 5.67 20.06 -6.43
C GLU A 72 6.62 20.34 -5.28
N THR A 73 6.45 19.63 -4.16
CA THR A 73 7.24 19.85 -2.95
C THR A 73 8.47 18.95 -2.84
N ASN A 74 8.55 17.90 -3.67
CA ASN A 74 9.54 16.83 -3.59
C ASN A 74 9.61 16.15 -2.22
N LYS A 75 8.49 16.15 -1.47
CA LYS A 75 8.39 15.54 -0.14
C LYS A 75 7.60 14.25 -0.18
N PRO A 76 7.97 13.24 0.64
CA PRO A 76 7.16 12.05 0.83
C PRO A 76 5.87 12.42 1.59
N ILE A 77 4.73 11.95 1.09
CA ILE A 77 3.40 12.25 1.64
C ILE A 77 2.61 11.02 2.07
N GLY A 78 3.08 9.83 1.71
CA GLY A 78 2.37 8.60 2.02
C GLY A 78 3.02 7.38 1.38
N GLU A 79 2.33 6.27 1.51
CA GLU A 79 2.74 4.98 0.95
C GLU A 79 1.52 4.20 0.46
N CYS A 80 1.73 3.34 -0.54
CA CYS A 80 0.71 2.47 -1.11
C CYS A 80 1.38 1.26 -1.75
N GLY A 81 0.77 0.08 -1.64
CA GLY A 81 1.35 -1.10 -2.26
C GLY A 81 0.67 -2.39 -1.85
N PHE A 82 1.41 -3.47 -1.93
CA PHE A 82 0.93 -4.83 -1.68
C PHE A 82 1.68 -5.47 -0.53
N HIS A 83 0.96 -6.01 0.42
CA HIS A 83 1.48 -6.98 1.38
C HIS A 83 0.74 -8.31 1.22
N THR A 84 1.12 -9.33 1.99
CA THR A 84 0.56 -10.67 1.85
C THR A 84 0.60 -11.16 0.38
N TRP A 85 1.56 -10.63 -0.41
CA TRP A 85 1.71 -11.00 -1.81
C TRP A 85 2.13 -12.46 -1.93
N THR A 86 1.20 -13.28 -2.40
CA THR A 86 1.40 -14.71 -2.63
C THR A 86 1.52 -14.96 -4.13
N ALA A 87 2.76 -14.89 -4.64
CA ALA A 87 3.05 -14.98 -6.08
C ALA A 87 2.49 -16.25 -6.72
N LYS A 88 2.57 -17.40 -6.03
CA LYS A 88 2.02 -18.70 -6.51
C LYS A 88 0.53 -18.65 -6.82
N HIS A 89 -0.23 -17.81 -6.10
CA HIS A 89 -1.68 -17.69 -6.27
C HIS A 89 -2.08 -16.40 -7.00
N ASN A 90 -1.11 -15.62 -7.46
CA ASN A 90 -1.31 -14.34 -8.17
C ASN A 90 -2.28 -13.41 -7.40
N ARG A 91 -2.15 -13.36 -6.07
CA ARG A 91 -2.97 -12.51 -5.20
C ARG A 91 -2.14 -11.72 -4.22
N ALA A 92 -2.65 -10.56 -3.84
CA ALA A 92 -2.05 -9.72 -2.81
C ALA A 92 -3.13 -8.90 -2.12
N GLU A 93 -2.85 -8.44 -0.92
CA GLU A 93 -3.65 -7.46 -0.21
C GLU A 93 -3.07 -6.06 -0.45
N ILE A 94 -3.94 -5.10 -0.75
CA ILE A 94 -3.56 -3.70 -0.93
C ILE A 94 -3.54 -2.98 0.40
N PHE A 95 -2.54 -2.14 0.62
CA PHE A 95 -2.52 -1.19 1.72
C PHE A 95 -2.15 0.21 1.24
N TYR A 96 -2.56 1.21 1.98
CA TYR A 96 -2.27 2.61 1.68
C TYR A 96 -2.39 3.49 2.92
N ASN A 97 -1.56 4.52 2.96
CA ASN A 97 -1.58 5.51 4.04
C ASN A 97 -1.09 6.87 3.54
N ILE A 98 -1.75 7.95 3.97
CA ILE A 98 -1.25 9.32 3.85
C ILE A 98 -0.74 9.77 5.21
N HIS A 99 0.54 10.12 5.29
CA HIS A 99 1.26 10.37 6.54
C HIS A 99 0.72 11.60 7.30
N ASN A 100 0.30 12.64 6.59
CA ASN A 100 -0.14 13.89 7.19
C ASN A 100 -1.58 14.23 6.81
N ASN A 101 -2.39 14.62 7.78
CA ASN A 101 -3.78 15.04 7.57
C ASN A 101 -3.91 16.19 6.56
N ALA A 102 -2.93 17.10 6.49
CA ALA A 102 -2.90 18.19 5.51
C ALA A 102 -2.90 17.70 4.04
N ASN A 103 -2.50 16.46 3.78
CA ASN A 103 -2.48 15.84 2.45
C ASN A 103 -3.68 14.92 2.19
N LYS A 104 -4.52 14.66 3.20
CA LYS A 104 -5.75 13.88 3.04
C LYS A 104 -6.82 14.66 2.25
N GLN A 105 -7.77 13.94 1.67
CA GLN A 105 -8.93 14.48 0.92
C GLN A 105 -8.57 15.33 -0.32
N LYS A 106 -7.32 15.27 -0.79
CA LYS A 106 -6.84 15.97 -2.01
C LYS A 106 -6.80 15.08 -3.25
N GLY A 107 -7.27 13.84 -3.15
CA GLY A 107 -7.29 12.87 -4.26
C GLY A 107 -5.95 12.18 -4.52
N TYR A 108 -4.89 12.45 -3.76
CA TYR A 108 -3.58 11.80 -3.94
C TYR A 108 -3.66 10.28 -3.87
N MET A 109 -4.42 9.73 -2.90
CA MET A 109 -4.54 8.27 -2.77
C MET A 109 -5.35 7.64 -3.90
N THR A 110 -6.37 8.31 -4.43
CA THR A 110 -7.10 7.83 -5.61
C THR A 110 -6.16 7.72 -6.81
N GLU A 111 -5.33 8.74 -7.04
CA GLU A 111 -4.35 8.79 -8.13
C GLU A 111 -3.28 7.70 -7.97
N ALA A 112 -2.74 7.53 -6.75
CA ALA A 112 -1.75 6.50 -6.44
C ALA A 112 -2.33 5.09 -6.61
N LEU A 113 -3.51 4.84 -6.05
CA LEU A 113 -4.14 3.51 -6.09
C LEU A 113 -4.45 3.07 -7.52
N THR A 114 -4.91 3.98 -8.39
CA THR A 114 -5.09 3.68 -9.81
C THR A 114 -3.79 3.18 -10.47
N ALA A 115 -2.67 3.87 -10.25
CA ALA A 115 -1.38 3.48 -10.81
C ALA A 115 -0.84 2.17 -10.22
N ILE A 116 -1.03 1.96 -8.91
CA ILE A 116 -0.60 0.74 -8.21
C ILE A 116 -1.40 -0.48 -8.67
N LEU A 117 -2.72 -0.36 -8.83
CA LEU A 117 -3.55 -1.44 -9.36
C LEU A 117 -3.16 -1.80 -10.80
N GLU A 118 -2.90 -0.80 -11.64
CA GLU A 118 -2.38 -1.06 -12.98
C GLU A 118 -1.06 -1.83 -12.94
N TYR A 119 -0.11 -1.40 -12.11
CA TYR A 119 1.16 -2.10 -11.93
C TYR A 119 0.97 -3.53 -11.41
N GLY A 120 0.10 -3.73 -10.43
CA GLY A 120 -0.23 -5.04 -9.87
C GLY A 120 -0.77 -6.00 -10.93
N PHE A 121 -1.78 -5.58 -11.69
CA PHE A 121 -2.41 -6.43 -12.69
C PHE A 121 -1.56 -6.65 -13.95
N THR A 122 -0.72 -5.67 -14.33
CA THR A 122 0.07 -5.76 -15.57
C THR A 122 1.48 -6.28 -15.34
N ALA A 123 2.25 -5.71 -14.41
CA ALA A 123 3.65 -6.05 -14.17
C ALA A 123 3.80 -7.23 -13.20
N LEU A 124 3.12 -7.20 -12.04
CA LEU A 124 3.18 -8.30 -11.06
C LEU A 124 2.28 -9.48 -11.42
N LYS A 125 1.46 -9.35 -12.50
CA LYS A 125 0.57 -10.41 -12.99
C LYS A 125 -0.43 -10.90 -11.94
N LEU A 126 -0.84 -10.03 -11.03
CA LEU A 126 -1.89 -10.36 -10.07
C LEU A 126 -3.19 -10.72 -10.81
N HIS A 127 -3.91 -11.67 -10.26
CA HIS A 127 -5.29 -12.02 -10.67
C HIS A 127 -6.31 -11.40 -9.74
N ARG A 128 -5.96 -11.27 -8.46
CA ARG A 128 -6.82 -10.77 -7.39
C ARG A 128 -6.07 -9.79 -6.49
N VAL A 129 -6.69 -8.67 -6.22
CA VAL A 129 -6.28 -7.73 -5.18
C VAL A 129 -7.39 -7.64 -4.15
N GLU A 130 -7.07 -7.88 -2.89
CA GLU A 130 -8.00 -7.79 -1.78
C GLU A 130 -7.67 -6.61 -0.87
N ALA A 131 -8.65 -6.16 -0.11
CA ALA A 131 -8.53 -5.09 0.88
C ALA A 131 -9.38 -5.43 2.11
N LEU A 132 -8.80 -5.31 3.28
CA LEU A 132 -9.47 -5.45 4.55
C LEU A 132 -9.59 -4.07 5.19
N ILE A 133 -10.79 -3.67 5.57
CA ILE A 133 -11.05 -2.36 6.18
C ILE A 133 -11.98 -2.51 7.39
N ALA A 134 -11.79 -1.65 8.39
CA ALA A 134 -12.76 -1.50 9.46
C ALA A 134 -14.10 -0.98 8.92
N ALA A 135 -15.21 -1.45 9.45
CA ALA A 135 -16.56 -1.13 8.96
C ALA A 135 -16.86 0.38 8.98
N GLU A 136 -16.30 1.11 9.95
CA GLU A 136 -16.43 2.56 10.11
C GLU A 136 -15.45 3.37 9.24
N ASN A 137 -14.54 2.72 8.51
CA ASN A 137 -13.57 3.41 7.67
C ASN A 137 -14.17 3.84 6.32
N GLU A 138 -15.11 4.77 6.38
CA GLU A 138 -15.79 5.31 5.19
C GLU A 138 -14.84 5.89 4.13
N ALA A 139 -13.68 6.42 4.54
CA ALA A 139 -12.73 6.99 3.60
C ALA A 139 -12.13 5.91 2.70
N SER A 140 -11.72 4.77 3.30
CA SER A 140 -11.27 3.59 2.56
C SER A 140 -12.40 2.97 1.74
N LEU A 141 -13.61 2.84 2.30
CA LEU A 141 -14.76 2.32 1.58
C LEU A 141 -15.01 3.09 0.28
N ARG A 142 -15.12 4.44 0.37
CA ARG A 142 -15.32 5.28 -0.82
C ARG A 142 -14.19 5.17 -1.84
N LEU A 143 -12.95 5.02 -1.37
CA LEU A 143 -11.79 4.83 -2.23
C LEU A 143 -11.86 3.50 -2.98
N LEU A 144 -12.13 2.40 -2.28
CA LEU A 144 -12.22 1.05 -2.85
C LEU A 144 -13.38 0.95 -3.87
N LEU A 145 -14.57 1.43 -3.52
CA LEU A 145 -15.73 1.42 -4.43
C LEU A 145 -15.46 2.22 -5.71
N ARG A 146 -14.75 3.36 -5.60
CA ARG A 146 -14.36 4.16 -6.77
C ARG A 146 -13.39 3.43 -7.69
N GLN A 147 -12.59 2.52 -7.16
CA GLN A 147 -11.69 1.67 -7.94
C GLN A 147 -12.36 0.38 -8.45
N GLY A 148 -13.64 0.16 -8.11
CA GLY A 148 -14.42 -0.99 -8.56
C GLY A 148 -14.28 -2.24 -7.69
N PHE A 149 -13.77 -2.11 -6.46
CA PHE A 149 -13.76 -3.22 -5.51
C PHE A 149 -15.18 -3.63 -5.12
N ILE A 150 -15.39 -4.93 -4.96
CA ILE A 150 -16.66 -5.55 -4.58
C ILE A 150 -16.52 -6.14 -3.17
N LYS A 151 -17.51 -5.90 -2.31
CA LYS A 151 -17.58 -6.49 -0.97
C LYS A 151 -17.85 -8.00 -1.07
N GLU A 152 -17.02 -8.80 -0.40
CA GLU A 152 -17.18 -10.26 -0.34
C GLU A 152 -17.79 -10.76 0.97
N GLY A 153 -17.52 -10.04 2.08
CA GLY A 153 -18.04 -10.45 3.37
C GLY A 153 -17.39 -9.74 4.54
N ILE A 154 -17.47 -10.39 5.69
CA ILE A 154 -16.90 -9.94 6.96
C ILE A 154 -16.00 -11.04 7.52
N MET A 155 -14.79 -10.66 7.90
CA MET A 155 -13.87 -11.49 8.68
C MET A 155 -14.06 -11.14 10.15
N ARG A 156 -14.59 -12.08 10.93
CA ARG A 156 -14.91 -11.83 12.33
C ARG A 156 -13.64 -11.84 13.19
N GLU A 157 -13.54 -10.86 14.08
CA GLU A 157 -12.44 -10.75 15.06
C GLU A 157 -11.03 -10.81 14.40
N ASP A 158 -10.89 -10.15 13.25
CA ASP A 158 -9.71 -10.24 12.38
C ASP A 158 -8.51 -9.43 12.89
N TYR A 159 -8.77 -8.38 13.66
CA TYR A 159 -7.72 -7.50 14.16
C TYR A 159 -8.03 -6.97 15.57
N VAL A 160 -7.05 -6.35 16.23
CA VAL A 160 -7.18 -5.85 17.61
C VAL A 160 -6.99 -4.34 17.62
N VAL A 161 -7.97 -3.62 18.20
CA VAL A 161 -7.90 -2.19 18.50
C VAL A 161 -8.16 -1.98 19.99
N ASP A 162 -7.23 -1.31 20.66
CA ASP A 162 -7.32 -1.02 22.10
C ASP A 162 -7.66 -2.25 22.97
N GLY A 163 -7.10 -3.42 22.61
CA GLY A 163 -7.30 -4.69 23.31
C GLY A 163 -8.63 -5.38 23.02
N LYS A 164 -9.43 -4.90 22.05
CA LYS A 164 -10.66 -5.54 21.60
C LYS A 164 -10.48 -6.13 20.22
N ASN A 165 -11.02 -7.33 20.02
CA ASN A 165 -11.09 -7.93 18.70
C ASN A 165 -12.20 -7.26 17.88
N GLU A 166 -11.87 -6.83 16.68
CA GLU A 166 -12.76 -6.12 15.77
C GLU A 166 -12.86 -6.87 14.43
N ASP A 167 -13.99 -6.72 13.76
CA ASP A 167 -14.26 -7.33 12.47
C ASP A 167 -13.66 -6.50 11.33
N SER A 168 -13.19 -7.18 10.27
CA SER A 168 -12.83 -6.54 9.00
C SER A 168 -13.88 -6.80 7.92
N GLU A 169 -14.21 -5.77 7.16
CA GLU A 169 -14.91 -5.94 5.88
C GLU A 169 -13.91 -6.30 4.78
N CYS A 170 -14.18 -7.42 4.09
CA CYS A 170 -13.35 -7.90 3.00
C CYS A 170 -13.90 -7.42 1.65
N TYR A 171 -13.03 -6.78 0.87
CA TYR A 171 -13.30 -6.34 -0.51
C TYR A 171 -12.27 -6.94 -1.45
N SER A 172 -12.63 -7.13 -2.71
CA SER A 172 -11.70 -7.57 -3.74
C SER A 172 -11.95 -6.91 -5.08
N LEU A 173 -10.90 -6.91 -5.91
CA LEU A 173 -10.96 -6.55 -7.33
C LEU A 173 -10.23 -7.64 -8.12
N LEU A 174 -10.92 -8.26 -9.08
CA LEU A 174 -10.33 -9.23 -9.97
C LEU A 174 -9.79 -8.56 -11.24
N LYS A 175 -8.76 -9.15 -11.84
CA LYS A 175 -8.12 -8.61 -13.04
C LYS A 175 -9.10 -8.33 -14.16
N TRP A 176 -10.04 -9.25 -14.44
CA TRP A 176 -11.03 -9.08 -15.52
C TRP A 176 -12.06 -7.98 -15.22
N GLU A 177 -12.39 -7.72 -13.95
CA GLU A 177 -13.25 -6.60 -13.53
C GLU A 177 -12.55 -5.28 -13.78
N TRP A 178 -11.28 -5.18 -13.35
CA TRP A 178 -10.41 -4.02 -13.61
C TRP A 178 -10.26 -3.76 -15.12
N GLU A 179 -10.03 -4.79 -15.95
CA GLU A 179 -9.92 -4.66 -17.40
C GLU A 179 -11.24 -4.16 -18.04
N ARG A 180 -12.39 -4.57 -17.49
CA ARG A 180 -13.70 -4.07 -17.94
C ARG A 180 -13.86 -2.59 -17.63
N ILE A 181 -13.59 -2.18 -16.38
CA ILE A 181 -13.69 -0.79 -15.94
C ILE A 181 -12.79 0.13 -16.81
N LYS A 182 -11.57 -0.30 -17.12
CA LYS A 182 -10.65 0.48 -18.00
C LYS A 182 -11.16 0.68 -19.42
N LYS A 183 -12.03 -0.18 -19.92
CA LYS A 183 -12.61 -0.04 -21.28
C LYS A 183 -13.81 0.91 -21.32
N GLU A 184 -14.40 1.18 -20.17
CA GLU A 184 -15.57 2.05 -20.02
C GLU A 184 -15.21 3.53 -19.76
N ILE A 185 -13.93 3.82 -19.50
CA ILE A 185 -13.38 5.16 -19.29
C ILE A 185 -12.66 5.64 -20.57
#